data_1c3da1e4f9ec27b07d319d78bb0f56d9
#
_entry.id   1c3da1e4f9ec27b07d319d78bb0f56d9
#
_cell.length_a   1.000
_cell.length_b   1.000
_cell.length_c   1.000
_cell.angle_alpha   90.00
_cell.angle_beta   90.00
_cell.angle_gamma   90.00
#
_symmetry.space_group_name_H-M   'P 1'
#
loop_
_entity.id
_entity.type
_entity.pdbx_description
1 polymer ?
#
loop_
_entity_poly.entity_id
_entity_poly.type
_entity_poly.pdbx_seq_one_letter_code
_entity_poly.pdbx_strand_id
1 'polypeptide(L)'
;FDWHVKQFTELYGPLRTLFDGSNEVYRRMNEALISQNPSRYRDLTLTGKIEAGVEVDPDGRYFEVFDEQQNSWRKFRMIMDWSSVYGQGLGVDGYFDRIVDIGRSISKLIQDKAGLVMPHHGELLTAFGNYLAHFEVLKELHTRAQPATEAEKAAGTTKGAPLKVREAAAFPNSIQKLVREGANELLAKLAKA
;
A
#
# COMPACT_ATOMS: atom_id res chain seq x y z
N PHE A 1 10.06 23.09 -21.23
CA PHE A 1 10.34 23.40 -19.82
C PHE A 1 9.08 23.33 -18.95
N ASP A 2 8.04 24.08 -19.27
CA ASP A 2 6.78 24.10 -18.50
C ASP A 2 6.13 22.72 -18.36
N TRP A 3 6.22 21.89 -19.40
CA TRP A 3 5.65 20.56 -19.37
C TRP A 3 6.36 19.64 -18.35
N HIS A 4 7.68 19.68 -18.27
CA HIS A 4 8.44 18.91 -17.28
C HIS A 4 8.17 19.41 -15.85
N VAL A 5 8.07 20.73 -15.66
CA VAL A 5 7.67 21.31 -14.38
C VAL A 5 6.30 20.76 -13.97
N LYS A 6 5.32 20.80 -14.89
CA LYS A 6 3.97 20.32 -14.66
C LYS A 6 3.94 18.82 -14.32
N GLN A 7 4.65 17.98 -15.10
CA GLN A 7 4.77 16.56 -14.82
C GLN A 7 5.31 16.29 -13.39
N PHE A 8 6.38 17.00 -13.02
CA PHE A 8 6.97 16.84 -11.70
C PHE A 8 6.05 17.35 -10.58
N THR A 9 5.54 18.56 -10.69
CA THR A 9 4.78 19.22 -9.61
C THR A 9 3.38 18.67 -9.44
N GLU A 10 2.75 18.16 -10.50
CA GLU A 10 1.36 17.72 -10.47
C GLU A 10 1.19 16.19 -10.42
N LEU A 11 2.23 15.40 -10.73
CA LEU A 11 2.13 13.94 -10.73
C LEU A 11 3.27 13.27 -9.95
N TYR A 12 4.51 13.30 -10.49
CA TYR A 12 5.59 12.46 -9.96
C TYR A 12 6.03 12.83 -8.54
N GLY A 13 6.17 14.12 -8.25
CA GLY A 13 6.53 14.61 -6.92
C GLY A 13 5.49 14.28 -5.86
N PRO A 14 4.21 14.65 -6.07
CA PRO A 14 3.13 14.28 -5.15
C PRO A 14 2.97 12.77 -4.96
N LEU A 15 3.03 11.94 -6.02
CA LEU A 15 2.97 10.49 -5.90
C LEU A 15 4.11 9.94 -5.06
N ARG A 16 5.35 10.39 -5.31
CA ARG A 16 6.51 10.00 -4.52
C ARG A 16 6.31 10.29 -3.04
N THR A 17 5.86 11.50 -2.71
CA THR A 17 5.61 11.90 -1.33
C THR A 17 4.52 11.03 -0.66
N LEU A 18 3.45 10.72 -1.38
CA LEU A 18 2.37 9.88 -0.87
C LEU A 18 2.83 8.44 -0.64
N PHE A 19 3.59 7.85 -1.56
CA PHE A 19 4.14 6.51 -1.38
C PHE A 19 5.15 6.44 -0.24
N ASP A 20 6.04 7.43 -0.12
CA ASP A 20 7.00 7.50 0.98
C ASP A 20 6.26 7.61 2.33
N GLY A 21 5.19 8.41 2.40
CA GLY A 21 4.33 8.51 3.55
C GLY A 21 3.61 7.21 3.89
N SER A 22 3.10 6.49 2.90
CA SER A 22 2.48 5.17 3.07
C SER A 22 3.47 4.14 3.62
N ASN A 23 4.69 4.11 3.09
CA ASN A 23 5.76 3.23 3.57
C ASN A 23 6.10 3.50 5.03
N GLU A 24 6.19 4.76 5.43
CA GLU A 24 6.49 5.13 6.82
C GLU A 24 5.37 4.71 7.78
N VAL A 25 4.11 4.88 7.40
CA VAL A 25 2.98 4.43 8.21
C VAL A 25 2.99 2.90 8.33
N TYR A 26 3.23 2.19 7.23
CA TYR A 26 3.33 0.73 7.21
C TYR A 26 4.49 0.23 8.09
N ARG A 27 5.64 0.89 8.04
CA ARG A 27 6.79 0.59 8.91
C ARG A 27 6.43 0.70 10.39
N ARG A 28 5.78 1.77 10.79
CA ARG A 28 5.36 2.00 12.19
C ARG A 28 4.33 0.97 12.65
N MET A 29 3.40 0.60 11.77
CA MET A 29 2.45 -0.48 12.03
C MET A 29 3.18 -1.81 12.31
N ASN A 30 4.15 -2.16 11.48
CA ASN A 30 4.94 -3.38 11.65
C ASN A 30 5.71 -3.38 12.97
N GLU A 31 6.34 -2.27 13.31
CA GLU A 31 7.06 -2.12 14.59
C GLU A 31 6.12 -2.27 15.80
N ALA A 32 4.91 -1.71 15.72
CA ALA A 32 3.91 -1.86 16.76
C ALA A 32 3.43 -3.31 16.90
N LEU A 33 3.19 -4.02 15.80
CA LEU A 33 2.79 -5.44 15.82
C LEU A 33 3.90 -6.33 16.39
N ILE A 34 5.15 -6.12 15.99
CA ILE A 34 6.31 -6.86 16.51
C ILE A 34 6.48 -6.60 18.01
N SER A 35 6.37 -5.35 18.45
CA SER A 35 6.50 -4.98 19.86
C SER A 35 5.43 -5.65 20.74
N GLN A 36 4.22 -5.76 20.25
CA GLN A 36 3.11 -6.37 20.99
C GLN A 36 3.16 -7.91 20.98
N ASN A 37 3.55 -8.51 19.87
CA ASN A 37 3.58 -9.96 19.72
C ASN A 37 4.78 -10.44 18.89
N PRO A 38 6.01 -10.44 19.46
CA PRO A 38 7.22 -10.85 18.76
C PRO A 38 7.27 -12.34 18.41
N SER A 39 6.40 -13.16 18.99
CA SER A 39 6.28 -14.56 18.62
C SER A 39 5.47 -14.77 17.34
N ARG A 40 4.65 -13.79 16.96
CA ARG A 40 3.78 -13.84 15.79
C ARG A 40 4.24 -12.97 14.63
N TYR A 41 4.96 -11.89 14.90
CA TYR A 41 5.43 -10.93 13.89
C TYR A 41 6.92 -10.72 13.98
N ARG A 42 7.59 -10.60 12.83
CA ARG A 42 9.01 -10.28 12.76
C ARG A 42 9.38 -9.54 11.49
N ASP A 43 10.49 -8.82 11.53
CA ASP A 43 11.08 -8.15 10.36
C ASP A 43 12.46 -8.77 10.07
N LEU A 44 12.58 -9.51 8.98
CA LEU A 44 13.83 -10.16 8.58
C LEU A 44 14.86 -9.19 8.02
N THR A 45 14.44 -7.98 7.61
CA THR A 45 15.37 -6.94 7.16
C THR A 45 16.41 -6.63 8.23
N LEU A 46 15.96 -6.60 9.49
CA LEU A 46 16.81 -6.31 10.65
C LEU A 46 17.79 -7.45 10.98
N THR A 47 17.51 -8.65 10.52
CA THR A 47 18.32 -9.84 10.82
C THR A 47 19.32 -10.18 9.72
N GLY A 48 19.24 -9.54 8.55
CA GLY A 48 20.06 -9.83 7.37
C GLY A 48 19.85 -11.23 6.78
N LYS A 49 18.76 -11.90 7.13
CA LYS A 49 18.46 -13.30 6.73
C LYS A 49 17.49 -13.41 5.56
N ILE A 50 17.35 -12.36 4.73
CA ILE A 50 16.51 -12.42 3.53
C ILE A 50 17.27 -13.22 2.48
N GLU A 51 16.65 -14.29 1.99
CA GLU A 51 17.23 -15.12 0.92
C GLU A 51 17.24 -14.35 -0.41
N ALA A 52 18.23 -14.65 -1.25
CA ALA A 52 18.31 -14.05 -2.57
C ALA A 52 17.08 -14.45 -3.43
N GLY A 53 16.48 -13.48 -4.11
CA GLY A 53 15.32 -13.70 -4.97
C GLY A 53 13.96 -13.62 -4.28
N VAL A 54 13.92 -13.38 -2.97
CA VAL A 54 12.67 -13.14 -2.23
C VAL A 54 12.17 -11.73 -2.54
N GLU A 55 10.88 -11.64 -2.85
CA GLU A 55 10.20 -10.35 -3.08
C GLU A 55 10.07 -9.58 -1.78
N VAL A 56 10.83 -8.49 -1.67
CA VAL A 56 10.76 -7.56 -0.54
C VAL A 56 9.72 -6.46 -0.79
N ASP A 57 9.33 -5.76 0.27
CA ASP A 57 8.49 -4.57 0.14
C ASP A 57 9.24 -3.44 -0.60
N PRO A 58 8.54 -2.44 -1.17
CA PRO A 58 9.16 -1.38 -1.97
C PRO A 58 10.26 -0.58 -1.25
N ASP A 59 10.24 -0.56 0.09
CA ASP A 59 11.25 0.06 0.94
C ASP A 59 12.40 -0.89 1.35
N GLY A 60 12.45 -2.09 0.75
CA GLY A 60 13.47 -3.10 1.01
C GLY A 60 13.21 -3.96 2.25
N ARG A 61 12.03 -3.88 2.88
CA ARG A 61 11.68 -4.63 4.08
C ARG A 61 11.06 -5.97 3.75
N TYR A 62 11.18 -6.90 4.70
CA TYR A 62 10.52 -8.20 4.66
C TYR A 62 9.86 -8.48 6.01
N PHE A 63 8.60 -8.11 6.10
CA PHE A 63 7.79 -8.31 7.28
C PHE A 63 7.03 -9.63 7.21
N GLU A 64 7.10 -10.43 8.26
CA GLU A 64 6.50 -11.76 8.33
C GLU A 64 5.50 -11.91 9.48
N VAL A 65 4.54 -12.78 9.25
CA VAL A 65 3.60 -13.29 10.24
C VAL A 65 3.73 -14.80 10.37
N PHE A 66 3.63 -15.30 11.60
CA PHE A 66 3.58 -16.74 11.85
C PHE A 66 2.18 -17.27 11.54
N ASP A 67 2.09 -18.19 10.60
CA ASP A 67 0.87 -18.87 10.22
C ASP A 67 0.71 -20.13 11.08
N GLU A 68 -0.21 -20.07 12.04
CA GLU A 68 -0.46 -21.18 12.99
C GLU A 68 -1.00 -22.44 12.31
N GLN A 69 -1.75 -22.27 11.20
CA GLN A 69 -2.32 -23.41 10.47
C GLN A 69 -1.25 -24.19 9.71
N GLN A 70 -0.27 -23.48 9.15
CA GLN A 70 0.85 -24.08 8.43
C GLN A 70 2.06 -24.33 9.32
N ASN A 71 2.03 -23.85 10.57
CA ASN A 71 3.16 -23.90 11.52
C ASN A 71 4.46 -23.33 10.89
N SER A 72 4.34 -22.22 10.19
CA SER A 72 5.44 -21.63 9.44
C SER A 72 5.34 -20.11 9.35
N TRP A 73 6.47 -19.46 9.14
CA TRP A 73 6.54 -18.04 8.84
C TRP A 73 6.22 -17.79 7.37
N ARG A 74 5.45 -16.75 7.08
CA ARG A 74 5.19 -16.27 5.73
C ARG A 74 5.16 -14.76 5.66
N LYS A 75 5.36 -14.21 4.47
CA LYS A 75 5.25 -12.77 4.25
C LYS A 75 3.88 -12.27 4.70
N PHE A 76 3.88 -11.20 5.49
CA PHE A 76 2.66 -10.46 5.83
C PHE A 76 2.13 -9.76 4.58
N ARG A 77 0.84 -9.92 4.32
CA ARG A 77 0.16 -9.28 3.20
C ARG A 77 -1.07 -8.55 3.73
N MET A 78 -1.07 -7.23 3.64
CA MET A 78 -2.10 -6.39 4.23
C MET A 78 -3.52 -6.82 3.89
N ILE A 79 -3.79 -7.15 2.62
CA ILE A 79 -5.11 -7.59 2.17
C ILE A 79 -5.48 -8.95 2.79
N MET A 80 -4.56 -9.90 2.82
CA MET A 80 -4.83 -11.25 3.33
C MET A 80 -4.92 -11.31 4.84
N ASP A 81 -4.11 -10.50 5.51
CA ASP A 81 -3.99 -10.50 6.97
C ASP A 81 -4.88 -9.45 7.67
N TRP A 82 -5.65 -8.69 6.90
CA TRP A 82 -6.51 -7.62 7.38
C TRP A 82 -7.40 -8.06 8.55
N SER A 83 -8.16 -9.13 8.36
CA SER A 83 -9.14 -9.60 9.34
C SER A 83 -8.52 -10.16 10.62
N SER A 84 -7.26 -10.56 10.59
CA SER A 84 -6.52 -11.04 11.76
C SER A 84 -5.86 -9.93 12.57
N VAL A 85 -5.88 -8.69 12.08
CA VAL A 85 -5.20 -7.53 12.68
C VAL A 85 -6.17 -6.39 12.96
N TYR A 86 -6.93 -5.94 11.94
CA TYR A 86 -7.82 -4.81 12.07
C TYR A 86 -9.05 -5.15 12.93
N GLY A 87 -9.37 -4.30 13.90
CA GLY A 87 -10.48 -4.52 14.81
C GLY A 87 -10.23 -5.58 15.90
N GLN A 88 -9.00 -6.07 16.02
CA GLN A 88 -8.63 -7.12 17.00
C GLN A 88 -8.09 -6.56 18.34
N GLY A 89 -8.18 -5.25 18.54
CA GLY A 89 -7.70 -4.61 19.76
C GLY A 89 -6.18 -4.55 19.91
N LEU A 90 -5.45 -4.69 18.79
CA LEU A 90 -3.99 -4.63 18.77
C LEU A 90 -3.42 -3.20 18.75
N GLY A 91 -4.29 -2.17 18.81
CA GLY A 91 -3.86 -0.77 18.81
C GLY A 91 -3.24 -0.27 17.51
N VAL A 92 -3.44 -0.98 16.40
CA VAL A 92 -2.84 -0.64 15.09
C VAL A 92 -3.84 -0.18 14.04
N ASP A 93 -5.12 -0.16 14.37
CA ASP A 93 -6.20 0.20 13.41
C ASP A 93 -5.98 1.59 12.80
N GLY A 94 -5.51 2.55 13.57
CA GLY A 94 -5.21 3.90 13.08
C GLY A 94 -4.14 3.94 11.98
N TYR A 95 -3.20 3.00 11.95
CA TYR A 95 -2.24 2.88 10.85
C TYR A 95 -2.91 2.39 9.58
N PHE A 96 -3.81 1.40 9.69
CA PHE A 96 -4.61 0.93 8.56
C PHE A 96 -5.50 2.04 8.01
N ASP A 97 -6.21 2.77 8.87
CA ASP A 97 -7.03 3.91 8.49
C ASP A 97 -6.21 4.94 7.71
N ARG A 98 -5.01 5.25 8.19
CA ARG A 98 -4.11 6.20 7.53
C ARG A 98 -3.60 5.71 6.18
N ILE A 99 -3.29 4.43 6.05
CA ILE A 99 -2.88 3.83 4.76
C ILE A 99 -4.02 3.91 3.75
N VAL A 100 -5.25 3.66 4.17
CA VAL A 100 -6.44 3.79 3.31
C VAL A 100 -6.65 5.24 2.88
N ASP A 101 -6.47 6.20 3.77
CA ASP A 101 -6.60 7.64 3.44
C ASP A 101 -5.54 8.09 2.45
N ILE A 102 -4.28 7.67 2.64
CA ILE A 102 -3.20 7.93 1.67
C ILE A 102 -3.54 7.26 0.32
N GLY A 103 -4.04 6.03 0.35
CA GLY A 103 -4.47 5.31 -0.86
C GLY A 103 -5.58 6.02 -1.63
N ARG A 104 -6.53 6.65 -0.96
CA ARG A 104 -7.55 7.51 -1.61
C ARG A 104 -6.89 8.68 -2.33
N SER A 105 -5.93 9.33 -1.70
CA SER A 105 -5.19 10.45 -2.30
C SER A 105 -4.38 10.01 -3.52
N ILE A 106 -3.69 8.87 -3.42
CA ILE A 106 -2.93 8.29 -4.54
C ILE A 106 -3.88 7.96 -5.70
N SER A 107 -5.00 7.27 -5.43
CA SER A 107 -5.96 6.86 -6.44
C SER A 107 -6.58 8.07 -7.15
N LYS A 108 -6.94 9.10 -6.40
CA LYS A 108 -7.45 10.35 -6.97
C LYS A 108 -6.41 11.02 -7.86
N LEU A 109 -5.17 11.11 -7.41
CA LEU A 109 -4.09 11.74 -8.16
C LEU A 109 -3.81 10.98 -9.47
N ILE A 110 -3.81 9.65 -9.44
CA ILE A 110 -3.66 8.81 -10.62
C ILE A 110 -4.80 9.09 -11.61
N GLN A 111 -6.05 9.06 -11.16
CA GLN A 111 -7.21 9.28 -12.02
C GLN A 111 -7.21 10.68 -12.65
N ASP A 112 -6.83 11.70 -11.90
CA ASP A 112 -6.85 13.09 -12.36
C ASP A 112 -5.64 13.43 -13.26
N LYS A 113 -4.50 12.76 -13.09
CA LYS A 113 -3.21 13.20 -13.64
C LYS A 113 -2.45 12.13 -14.44
N ALA A 114 -3.02 10.95 -14.71
CA ALA A 114 -2.35 9.91 -15.49
C ALA A 114 -1.87 10.38 -16.87
N GLY A 115 -2.56 11.36 -17.47
CA GLY A 115 -2.15 11.96 -18.73
C GLY A 115 -0.81 12.71 -18.68
N LEU A 116 -0.26 12.97 -17.50
CA LEU A 116 1.05 13.59 -17.32
C LEU A 116 2.20 12.57 -17.27
N VAL A 117 1.93 11.27 -17.41
CA VAL A 117 2.98 10.25 -17.49
C VAL A 117 3.86 10.51 -18.68
N MET A 118 5.19 10.41 -18.48
CA MET A 118 6.14 10.57 -19.58
C MET A 118 5.91 9.49 -20.65
N PRO A 119 5.97 9.83 -21.94
CA PRO A 119 5.64 8.90 -23.04
C PRO A 119 6.42 7.57 -23.00
N HIS A 120 7.67 7.59 -22.53
CA HIS A 120 8.51 6.40 -22.41
C HIS A 120 8.31 5.60 -21.13
N HIS A 121 7.44 6.08 -20.22
CA HIS A 121 7.05 5.40 -18.98
C HIS A 121 5.69 4.66 -19.10
N GLY A 122 5.44 4.02 -20.23
CA GLY A 122 4.19 3.27 -20.46
C GLY A 122 3.90 2.20 -19.41
N GLU A 123 4.94 1.59 -18.84
CA GLU A 123 4.81 0.62 -17.75
C GLU A 123 4.16 1.22 -16.49
N LEU A 124 4.35 2.52 -16.25
CA LEU A 124 3.73 3.21 -15.13
C LEU A 124 2.21 3.27 -15.27
N LEU A 125 1.68 3.42 -16.47
CA LEU A 125 0.22 3.38 -16.70
C LEU A 125 -0.36 2.01 -16.37
N THR A 126 0.34 0.92 -16.71
CA THR A 126 -0.06 -0.42 -16.32
C THR A 126 -0.01 -0.60 -14.81
N ALA A 127 1.04 -0.11 -14.15
CA ALA A 127 1.16 -0.14 -12.70
C ALA A 127 0.07 0.69 -12.01
N PHE A 128 -0.35 1.82 -12.59
CA PHE A 128 -1.49 2.60 -12.12
C PHE A 128 -2.79 1.81 -12.14
N GLY A 129 -3.07 1.12 -13.23
CA GLY A 129 -4.27 0.26 -13.33
C GLY A 129 -4.28 -0.83 -12.25
N ASN A 130 -3.16 -1.49 -12.05
CA ASN A 130 -3.00 -2.52 -11.02
C ASN A 130 -3.15 -1.94 -9.60
N TYR A 131 -2.61 -0.74 -9.36
CA TYR A 131 -2.76 -0.07 -8.07
C TYR A 131 -4.22 0.29 -7.78
N LEU A 132 -4.94 0.83 -8.75
CA LEU A 132 -6.35 1.17 -8.58
C LEU A 132 -7.18 -0.09 -8.25
N ALA A 133 -6.93 -1.21 -8.91
CA ALA A 133 -7.59 -2.47 -8.61
C ALA A 133 -7.27 -2.97 -7.18
N HIS A 134 -6.00 -2.92 -6.78
CA HIS A 134 -5.57 -3.25 -5.43
C HIS A 134 -6.26 -2.37 -4.38
N PHE A 135 -6.29 -1.07 -4.61
CA PHE A 135 -6.87 -0.12 -3.67
C PHE A 135 -8.39 -0.29 -3.51
N GLU A 136 -9.12 -0.63 -4.57
CA GLU A 136 -10.55 -0.92 -4.46
C GLU A 136 -10.82 -2.07 -3.48
N VAL A 137 -10.02 -3.14 -3.52
CA VAL A 137 -10.13 -4.25 -2.57
C VAL A 137 -9.81 -3.81 -1.14
N LEU A 138 -8.73 -3.04 -0.96
CA LEU A 138 -8.33 -2.53 0.36
C LEU A 138 -9.42 -1.61 0.95
N LYS A 139 -9.96 -0.73 0.14
CA LYS A 139 -11.05 0.18 0.52
C LYS A 139 -12.31 -0.59 0.93
N GLU A 140 -12.67 -1.64 0.20
CA GLU A 140 -13.83 -2.45 0.53
C GLU A 140 -13.62 -3.21 1.84
N LEU A 141 -12.45 -3.81 2.08
CA LEU A 141 -12.11 -4.46 3.35
C LEU A 141 -12.22 -3.48 4.52
N HIS A 142 -11.70 -2.27 4.36
CA HIS A 142 -11.79 -1.21 5.36
C HIS A 142 -13.25 -0.81 5.64
N THR A 143 -14.05 -0.61 4.61
CA THR A 143 -15.48 -0.24 4.74
C THR A 143 -16.26 -1.34 5.46
N ARG A 144 -16.03 -2.60 5.13
CA ARG A 144 -16.71 -3.73 5.76
C ARG A 144 -16.31 -3.94 7.23
N ALA A 145 -15.09 -3.57 7.59
CA ALA A 145 -14.61 -3.67 8.96
C ALA A 145 -15.15 -2.56 9.89
N GLN A 146 -15.68 -1.47 9.31
CA GLN A 146 -16.27 -0.40 10.12
C GLN A 146 -17.57 -0.87 10.81
N PRO A 147 -17.89 -0.35 12.02
CA PRO A 147 -19.17 -0.59 12.66
C PRO A 147 -20.32 -0.19 11.73
N ALA A 148 -21.41 -0.94 11.75
CA ALA A 148 -22.61 -0.58 11.00
C ALA A 148 -23.12 0.77 11.49
N THR A 149 -23.43 1.67 10.56
CA THR A 149 -24.09 2.94 10.87
C THR A 149 -25.50 2.70 11.42
N GLU A 150 -26.05 3.68 12.12
CA GLU A 150 -27.44 3.56 12.62
C GLU A 150 -28.45 3.38 11.48
N ALA A 151 -28.19 3.98 10.30
CA ALA A 151 -29.03 3.79 9.12
C ALA A 151 -28.97 2.35 8.59
N GLU A 152 -27.78 1.75 8.55
CA GLU A 152 -27.56 0.35 8.14
C GLU A 152 -28.19 -0.63 9.12
N LYS A 153 -28.09 -0.35 10.42
CA LYS A 153 -28.74 -1.15 11.47
C LYS A 153 -30.27 -1.09 11.33
N ALA A 154 -30.82 0.11 11.09
CA ALA A 154 -32.25 0.31 10.91
C ALA A 154 -32.78 -0.36 9.63
N ALA A 155 -31.96 -0.43 8.57
CA ALA A 155 -32.29 -1.10 7.32
C ALA A 155 -32.15 -2.64 7.38
N GLY A 156 -31.68 -3.20 8.53
CA GLY A 156 -31.42 -4.64 8.66
C GLY A 156 -30.31 -5.16 7.75
N THR A 157 -29.46 -4.25 7.27
CA THR A 157 -28.37 -4.59 6.35
C THR A 157 -27.23 -5.23 7.15
N THR A 158 -27.08 -6.54 7.07
CA THR A 158 -25.87 -7.21 7.54
C THR A 158 -24.74 -6.94 6.55
N LYS A 159 -23.62 -6.39 7.02
CA LYS A 159 -22.40 -6.36 6.20
C LYS A 159 -22.09 -7.80 5.78
N GLY A 160 -22.11 -8.05 4.48
CA GLY A 160 -21.99 -9.39 3.92
C GLY A 160 -20.70 -10.11 4.34
N ALA A 161 -20.67 -11.44 4.12
CA ALA A 161 -19.51 -12.27 4.40
C ALA A 161 -18.20 -11.63 3.85
N PRO A 162 -17.06 -11.82 4.55
CA PRO A 162 -15.79 -11.29 4.11
C PRO A 162 -15.53 -11.71 2.66
N LEU A 163 -15.05 -10.76 1.84
CA LEU A 163 -14.60 -11.06 0.49
C LEU A 163 -13.58 -12.20 0.55
N LYS A 164 -13.81 -13.24 -0.26
CA LYS A 164 -12.72 -14.16 -0.60
C LYS A 164 -11.76 -13.37 -1.46
N VAL A 165 -10.76 -12.78 -0.84
CA VAL A 165 -9.70 -12.03 -1.52
C VAL A 165 -8.94 -13.03 -2.38
N ARG A 166 -9.15 -12.96 -3.70
CA ARG A 166 -8.36 -13.72 -4.65
C ARG A 166 -7.00 -13.02 -4.85
N GLU A 167 -5.99 -13.82 -5.16
CA GLU A 167 -4.59 -13.39 -5.42
C GLU A 167 -4.44 -12.25 -6.47
N ALA A 168 -5.49 -11.98 -7.25
CA ALA A 168 -5.51 -10.97 -8.32
C ALA A 168 -5.36 -9.50 -7.89
N ALA A 169 -5.38 -9.20 -6.59
CA ALA A 169 -5.29 -7.84 -6.07
C ALA A 169 -3.96 -7.57 -5.34
N ALA A 170 -2.87 -8.17 -5.80
CA ALA A 170 -1.55 -7.91 -5.24
C ALA A 170 -1.14 -6.44 -5.45
N PHE A 171 -0.42 -5.88 -4.46
CA PHE A 171 0.16 -4.55 -4.60
C PHE A 171 1.22 -4.56 -5.72
N PRO A 172 1.16 -3.62 -6.70
CA PRO A 172 2.15 -3.56 -7.78
C PRO A 172 3.47 -2.97 -7.27
N ASN A 173 4.38 -3.80 -6.78
CA ASN A 173 5.65 -3.38 -6.18
C ASN A 173 6.51 -2.49 -7.09
N SER A 174 6.36 -2.62 -8.42
CA SER A 174 7.07 -1.78 -9.40
C SER A 174 6.65 -0.31 -9.41
N ILE A 175 5.43 0.03 -8.95
CA ILE A 175 4.90 1.40 -9.06
C ILE A 175 5.76 2.43 -8.35
N GLN A 176 6.23 2.13 -7.15
CA GLN A 176 7.03 3.07 -6.36
C GLN A 176 8.41 3.30 -7.00
N LYS A 177 9.03 2.24 -7.55
CA LYS A 177 10.28 2.35 -8.28
C LYS A 177 10.12 3.25 -9.51
N LEU A 178 9.12 2.99 -10.35
CA LEU A 178 8.84 3.76 -11.57
C LEU A 178 8.53 5.24 -11.26
N VAL A 179 7.75 5.52 -10.21
CA VAL A 179 7.47 6.89 -9.78
C VAL A 179 8.75 7.61 -9.32
N ARG A 180 9.61 6.92 -8.56
CA ARG A 180 10.88 7.50 -8.07
C ARG A 180 11.86 7.75 -9.20
N GLU A 181 12.00 6.82 -10.14
CA GLU A 181 12.84 6.98 -11.33
C GLU A 181 12.36 8.15 -12.18
N GLY A 182 11.07 8.27 -12.46
CA GLY A 182 10.49 9.38 -13.19
C GLY A 182 10.66 10.72 -12.49
N ALA A 183 10.47 10.79 -11.19
CA ALA A 183 10.71 12.00 -10.41
C ALA A 183 12.19 12.43 -10.49
N ASN A 184 13.13 11.50 -10.36
CA ASN A 184 14.56 11.79 -10.45
C ASN A 184 14.98 12.25 -11.85
N GLU A 185 14.43 11.63 -12.91
CA GLU A 185 14.67 12.03 -14.29
C GLU A 185 14.21 13.47 -14.55
N LEU A 186 13.01 13.81 -14.09
CA LEU A 186 12.48 15.18 -14.25
C LEU A 186 13.30 16.20 -13.48
N LEU A 187 13.69 15.90 -12.23
CA LEU A 187 14.58 16.77 -11.47
C LEU A 187 15.92 17.02 -12.18
N ALA A 188 16.52 15.96 -12.76
CA ALA A 188 17.76 16.09 -13.50
C ALA A 188 17.61 16.94 -14.78
N LYS A 189 16.45 16.88 -15.45
CA LYS A 189 16.14 17.73 -16.61
C LYS A 189 15.93 19.18 -16.20
N LEU A 190 15.22 19.42 -15.10
CA LEU A 190 14.96 20.77 -14.59
C LEU A 190 16.23 21.46 -14.07
N ALA A 191 17.17 20.71 -13.50
CA ALA A 191 18.44 21.25 -13.02
C ALA A 191 19.40 21.68 -14.15
N LYS A 192 19.19 21.23 -15.40
CA LYS A 192 20.01 21.55 -16.56
C LYS A 192 19.42 22.67 -17.43
N ALA A 193 18.23 23.12 -17.14
CA ALA A 193 17.50 24.14 -17.89
C ALA A 193 17.64 25.52 -17.26
#